data_cc0c1b20b5d5af01369dbe86b9641e7f
#
_entry.id   cc0c1b20b5d5af01369dbe86b9641e7f
#
_cell.length_a   1.000
_cell.length_b   1.000
_cell.length_c   1.000
_cell.angle_alpha   90.00
_cell.angle_beta   90.00
_cell.angle_gamma   90.00
#
_symmetry.space_group_name_H-M   'P 1'
#
loop_
_entity.id
_entity.type
_entity.pdbx_description
1 polymer ?
#
loop_
_entity_poly.entity_id
_entity_poly.type
_entity_poly.pdbx_seq_one_letter_code
_entity_poly.pdbx_strand_id
1 'polypeptide(L)'
;MKKKLVLMIACIVTIVMGLAGCGSSNFGIVVNEDLNVEITAENADKGMMGATGTFTVGEGDDVHIEPDFEEGKVLVEFYPIDAADDVNADAEELMKKGKPEFDVEVSGTEPIECGFAAGDYMVNATVLEKANGTAVISLITAEEKDPWTKVSSAAEAAKGAGNMEDFEVPQQLKINDLTFSDPAFSYLDGVAQASYESGAIGIYVRKACGIYGGPMTDRDLKNFPQHWTQQVGDDADDVVDCYGMEKDSAIVIQWGDTEEFYTVTSQGLGGEEYGMDAATVSWLEDVID
;
A
#
# COMPACT_ATOMS: atom_id res chain seq x y z
N MET A 1 -17.24 21.31 10.29
CA MET A 1 -15.86 21.54 9.79
C MET A 1 -15.95 21.88 8.32
N LYS A 2 -15.36 22.99 7.87
CA LYS A 2 -15.47 23.49 6.49
C LYS A 2 -14.46 22.73 5.62
N LYS A 3 -14.95 21.89 4.68
CA LYS A 3 -14.12 21.29 3.62
C LYS A 3 -13.52 22.42 2.80
N LYS A 4 -12.21 22.59 2.86
CA LYS A 4 -11.48 23.46 1.92
C LYS A 4 -11.41 22.70 0.59
N LEU A 5 -12.26 23.10 -0.33
CA LEU A 5 -12.14 22.72 -1.74
C LEU A 5 -10.91 23.44 -2.28
N VAL A 6 -9.81 22.73 -2.41
CA VAL A 6 -8.63 23.23 -3.13
C VAL A 6 -8.92 23.01 -4.61
N LEU A 7 -9.33 24.09 -5.27
CA LEU A 7 -9.48 24.13 -6.72
C LEU A 7 -8.08 24.30 -7.30
N MET A 8 -7.38 23.19 -7.62
CA MET A 8 -6.18 23.23 -8.44
C MET A 8 -6.58 23.45 -9.88
N ILE A 9 -6.21 24.57 -10.43
CA ILE A 9 -6.28 24.85 -11.87
C ILE A 9 -5.10 24.11 -12.50
N ALA A 10 -5.37 22.96 -13.12
CA ALA A 10 -4.38 22.26 -13.93
C ALA A 10 -4.07 23.13 -15.17
N CYS A 11 -2.91 23.75 -15.20
CA CYS A 11 -2.37 24.32 -16.42
C CYS A 11 -1.84 23.18 -17.29
N ILE A 12 -2.57 22.84 -18.34
CA ILE A 12 -2.09 21.92 -19.37
C ILE A 12 -0.95 22.65 -20.12
N VAL A 13 0.29 22.30 -19.80
CA VAL A 13 1.44 22.74 -20.59
C VAL A 13 1.91 21.56 -21.42
N THR A 14 1.44 21.50 -22.67
CA THR A 14 1.94 20.57 -23.66
C THR A 14 3.16 21.21 -24.32
N ILE A 15 4.38 20.79 -23.95
CA ILE A 15 5.58 21.18 -24.70
C ILE A 15 5.89 20.07 -25.70
N VAL A 16 5.45 20.24 -26.93
CA VAL A 16 5.83 19.39 -28.04
C VAL A 16 7.07 19.99 -28.70
N MET A 17 8.25 19.44 -28.43
CA MET A 17 9.45 19.74 -29.19
C MET A 17 9.63 18.73 -30.34
N GLY A 18 8.92 18.94 -31.43
CA GLY A 18 9.10 18.15 -32.65
C GLY A 18 10.10 18.79 -33.59
N LEU A 19 11.21 18.14 -33.84
CA LEU A 19 12.02 18.40 -35.03
C LEU A 19 11.34 17.70 -36.22
N ALA A 20 10.87 18.50 -37.20
CA ALA A 20 10.13 18.04 -38.35
C ALA A 20 11.01 17.16 -39.27
N GLY A 21 10.84 15.85 -39.19
CA GLY A 21 11.23 14.86 -40.18
C GLY A 21 9.98 14.45 -40.97
N CYS A 22 10.12 14.19 -42.27
CA CYS A 22 9.06 13.84 -43.21
C CYS A 22 8.50 12.43 -42.98
N GLY A 23 7.67 12.27 -41.97
CA GLY A 23 6.86 11.12 -41.57
C GLY A 23 6.08 11.57 -40.36
N SER A 24 4.83 11.12 -40.18
CA SER A 24 4.03 11.50 -39.03
C SER A 24 4.54 10.80 -37.74
N SER A 25 5.68 11.22 -37.21
CA SER A 25 6.17 10.82 -35.89
C SER A 25 5.66 11.82 -34.86
N ASN A 26 5.05 11.33 -33.79
CA ASN A 26 4.51 12.12 -32.71
C ASN A 26 4.93 11.54 -31.37
N PHE A 27 5.29 12.41 -30.44
CA PHE A 27 5.56 12.05 -29.05
C PHE A 27 4.97 13.13 -28.15
N GLY A 28 4.18 12.71 -27.18
CA GLY A 28 3.51 13.61 -26.26
C GLY A 28 3.51 13.06 -24.83
N ILE A 29 3.49 13.98 -23.87
CA ILE A 29 3.29 13.69 -22.46
C ILE A 29 2.32 14.74 -21.92
N VAL A 30 1.26 14.32 -21.27
CA VAL A 30 0.21 15.20 -20.73
C VAL A 30 -0.23 14.72 -19.34
N VAL A 31 -0.66 15.66 -18.50
CA VAL A 31 -1.40 15.34 -17.27
C VAL A 31 -2.89 15.44 -17.60
N ASN A 32 -3.63 14.37 -17.40
CA ASN A 32 -5.07 14.32 -17.66
C ASN A 32 -5.91 14.89 -16.48
N GLU A 33 -7.24 14.88 -16.64
CA GLU A 33 -8.17 15.42 -15.64
C GLU A 33 -8.14 14.65 -14.31
N ASP A 34 -7.73 13.37 -14.34
CA ASP A 34 -7.60 12.50 -13.18
C ASP A 34 -6.20 12.60 -12.53
N LEU A 35 -5.39 13.57 -12.94
CA LEU A 35 -4.00 13.82 -12.52
C LEU A 35 -3.01 12.71 -12.89
N ASN A 36 -3.38 11.78 -13.76
CA ASN A 36 -2.48 10.79 -14.33
C ASN A 36 -1.62 11.41 -15.44
N VAL A 37 -0.40 10.92 -15.58
CA VAL A 37 0.49 11.29 -16.68
C VAL A 37 0.31 10.29 -17.82
N GLU A 38 -0.07 10.77 -18.98
CA GLU A 38 -0.19 9.97 -20.20
C GLU A 38 0.98 10.25 -21.14
N ILE A 39 1.66 9.20 -21.57
CA ILE A 39 2.73 9.23 -22.57
C ILE A 39 2.17 8.60 -23.85
N THR A 40 2.31 9.28 -24.96
CA THR A 40 1.89 8.78 -26.28
C THR A 40 3.08 8.83 -27.23
N ALA A 41 3.33 7.72 -27.91
CA ALA A 41 4.35 7.59 -28.95
C ALA A 41 3.70 7.02 -30.22
N GLU A 42 3.67 7.78 -31.29
CA GLU A 42 3.21 7.35 -32.62
C GLU A 42 4.38 7.41 -33.58
N ASN A 43 4.98 6.26 -33.87
CA ASN A 43 6.24 6.18 -34.64
C ASN A 43 7.33 7.13 -34.15
N ALA A 44 7.41 7.33 -32.86
CA ALA A 44 8.29 8.30 -32.23
C ALA A 44 9.75 7.92 -32.42
N ASP A 45 10.56 8.85 -32.93
CA ASP A 45 11.97 8.61 -33.22
C ASP A 45 12.82 8.71 -31.95
N LYS A 46 13.92 7.96 -31.91
CA LYS A 46 14.90 8.01 -30.83
C LYS A 46 15.36 9.44 -30.55
N GLY A 47 15.36 9.82 -29.28
CA GLY A 47 15.76 11.13 -28.78
C GLY A 47 14.63 12.15 -28.74
N MET A 48 13.40 11.82 -29.16
CA MET A 48 12.23 12.62 -28.85
C MET A 48 12.01 12.62 -27.34
N MET A 49 11.64 13.78 -26.78
CA MET A 49 11.44 13.95 -25.35
C MET A 49 10.28 14.91 -25.06
N GLY A 50 9.71 14.74 -23.88
CA GLY A 50 8.68 15.61 -23.33
C GLY A 50 8.71 15.61 -21.81
N ALA A 51 8.18 16.66 -21.20
CA ALA A 51 8.08 16.76 -19.76
C ALA A 51 6.69 17.27 -19.36
N THR A 52 6.27 16.91 -18.14
CA THR A 52 5.00 17.40 -17.56
C THR A 52 5.22 18.64 -16.71
N GLY A 53 4.09 19.16 -16.22
CA GLY A 53 4.06 19.99 -15.02
C GLY A 53 4.28 19.17 -13.74
N THR A 54 3.69 19.62 -12.65
CA THR A 54 3.83 18.97 -11.34
C THR A 54 3.00 17.67 -11.27
N PHE A 55 3.67 16.59 -10.83
CA PHE A 55 3.07 15.32 -10.43
C PHE A 55 3.37 15.14 -8.94
N THR A 56 2.32 15.09 -8.11
CA THR A 56 2.47 15.07 -6.65
C THR A 56 2.29 13.64 -6.14
N VAL A 57 3.29 13.13 -5.41
CA VAL A 57 3.25 11.83 -4.71
C VAL A 57 3.01 12.10 -3.23
N GLY A 58 1.96 11.51 -2.66
CA GLY A 58 1.62 11.60 -1.24
C GLY A 58 2.48 10.67 -0.37
N GLU A 59 2.39 10.87 0.95
CA GLU A 59 3.06 9.98 1.90
C GLU A 59 2.43 8.57 1.86
N GLY A 60 3.25 7.57 1.55
CA GLY A 60 2.80 6.18 1.42
C GLY A 60 2.18 5.82 0.08
N ASP A 61 2.05 6.76 -0.87
CA ASP A 61 1.61 6.43 -2.22
C ASP A 61 2.71 5.71 -3.01
N ASP A 62 2.30 4.83 -3.94
CA ASP A 62 3.20 4.25 -4.94
C ASP A 62 2.83 4.77 -6.33
N VAL A 63 3.83 4.84 -7.19
CA VAL A 63 3.63 5.14 -8.60
C VAL A 63 3.44 3.83 -9.35
N HIS A 64 2.37 3.78 -10.13
CA HIS A 64 2.03 2.69 -11.02
C HIS A 64 2.17 3.16 -12.47
N ILE A 65 2.92 2.42 -13.28
CA ILE A 65 3.09 2.68 -14.70
C ILE A 65 2.50 1.52 -15.46
N GLU A 66 1.49 1.79 -16.26
CA GLU A 66 0.82 0.81 -17.12
C GLU A 66 1.19 1.08 -18.59
N PRO A 67 2.17 0.34 -19.13
CA PRO A 67 2.60 0.49 -20.51
C PRO A 67 1.74 -0.33 -21.47
N ASP A 68 1.60 0.17 -22.69
CA ASP A 68 1.02 -0.53 -23.84
C ASP A 68 1.82 -0.17 -25.10
N PHE A 69 3.08 -0.62 -25.14
CA PHE A 69 3.98 -0.40 -26.28
C PHE A 69 4.03 -1.63 -27.19
N GLU A 70 3.65 -1.47 -28.45
CA GLU A 70 3.79 -2.50 -29.48
C GLU A 70 5.27 -2.70 -29.87
N GLU A 71 6.03 -1.59 -29.92
CA GLU A 71 7.47 -1.59 -30.18
C GLU A 71 8.18 -0.42 -29.49
N GLY A 72 9.47 -0.59 -29.24
CA GLY A 72 10.35 0.45 -28.75
C GLY A 72 10.43 0.55 -27.23
N LYS A 73 11.08 1.62 -26.79
CA LYS A 73 11.42 1.84 -25.40
C LYS A 73 11.45 3.33 -25.07
N VAL A 74 10.89 3.68 -23.92
CA VAL A 74 10.87 5.04 -23.37
C VAL A 74 11.53 5.03 -21.99
N LEU A 75 12.43 5.97 -21.71
CA LEU A 75 12.93 6.25 -20.36
C LEU A 75 12.00 7.26 -19.70
N VAL A 76 11.49 6.92 -18.54
CA VAL A 76 10.69 7.81 -17.68
C VAL A 76 11.53 8.19 -16.47
N GLU A 77 11.63 9.48 -16.20
CA GLU A 77 12.47 10.06 -15.16
C GLU A 77 11.64 11.01 -14.29
N PHE A 78 11.79 10.93 -12.97
CA PHE A 78 11.11 11.77 -12.00
C PHE A 78 12.11 12.72 -11.34
N TYR A 79 11.98 14.00 -11.62
CA TYR A 79 12.83 15.05 -11.06
C TYR A 79 12.11 15.77 -9.92
N PRO A 80 12.66 15.78 -8.68
CA PRO A 80 12.05 16.51 -7.58
C PRO A 80 12.01 17.99 -7.87
N ILE A 81 10.89 18.63 -7.49
CA ILE A 81 10.66 20.06 -7.65
C ILE A 81 10.62 20.68 -6.27
N ASP A 82 11.51 21.64 -6.00
CA ASP A 82 11.43 22.46 -4.80
C ASP A 82 10.34 23.52 -4.95
N ALA A 83 9.65 23.85 -3.86
CA ALA A 83 8.58 24.85 -3.84
C ALA A 83 9.00 26.27 -4.32
N ALA A 84 10.29 26.50 -4.53
CA ALA A 84 10.87 27.71 -5.08
C ALA A 84 11.08 27.66 -6.61
N ASP A 85 10.95 26.49 -7.23
CA ASP A 85 11.12 26.34 -8.66
C ASP A 85 9.82 26.71 -9.38
N ASP A 86 9.94 27.60 -10.38
CA ASP A 86 8.81 27.90 -11.26
C ASP A 86 8.70 26.81 -12.32
N VAL A 87 7.81 25.85 -12.09
CA VAL A 87 7.58 24.66 -12.93
C VAL A 87 7.25 25.02 -14.39
N ASN A 88 6.86 26.26 -14.65
CA ASN A 88 6.60 26.75 -16.00
C ASN A 88 7.84 27.32 -16.69
N ALA A 89 8.96 27.42 -15.97
CA ALA A 89 10.09 28.23 -16.44
C ALA A 89 11.15 27.49 -17.24
N ASP A 90 11.23 26.20 -17.33
CA ASP A 90 12.16 25.49 -18.22
C ASP A 90 12.49 24.07 -17.73
N ALA A 91 11.77 23.07 -18.24
CA ALA A 91 12.08 21.65 -17.99
C ALA A 91 13.54 21.31 -18.29
N GLU A 92 14.15 21.94 -19.32
CA GLU A 92 15.58 21.77 -19.62
C GLU A 92 16.49 22.32 -18.49
N GLU A 93 16.08 23.36 -17.79
CA GLU A 93 16.87 23.93 -16.71
C GLU A 93 16.83 23.06 -15.46
N LEU A 94 15.68 22.47 -15.15
CA LEU A 94 15.52 21.51 -14.05
C LEU A 94 16.34 20.24 -14.32
N MET A 95 16.27 19.68 -15.53
CA MET A 95 17.07 18.52 -15.91
C MET A 95 18.57 18.79 -15.90
N LYS A 96 19.02 20.03 -16.17
CA LYS A 96 20.43 20.43 -16.08
C LYS A 96 20.92 20.61 -14.64
N LYS A 97 20.04 20.98 -13.71
CA LYS A 97 20.37 21.27 -12.30
C LYS A 97 20.32 20.05 -11.41
N GLY A 98 19.44 19.07 -11.71
CA GLY A 98 19.16 17.91 -10.89
C GLY A 98 19.53 16.57 -11.53
N LYS A 99 19.56 15.54 -10.70
CA LYS A 99 19.46 14.16 -11.15
C LYS A 99 18.04 13.69 -10.86
N PRO A 100 17.47 12.79 -11.70
CA PRO A 100 16.22 12.15 -11.35
C PRO A 100 16.38 11.42 -10.00
N GLU A 101 15.38 11.48 -9.16
CA GLU A 101 15.32 10.67 -7.94
C GLU A 101 15.02 9.22 -8.30
N PHE A 102 14.23 9.03 -9.36
CA PHE A 102 13.88 7.73 -9.89
C PHE A 102 13.85 7.78 -11.42
N ASP A 103 14.34 6.70 -12.04
CA ASP A 103 14.25 6.50 -13.49
C ASP A 103 13.95 5.04 -13.82
N VAL A 104 13.16 4.82 -14.87
CA VAL A 104 12.78 3.49 -15.33
C VAL A 104 12.62 3.42 -16.84
N GLU A 105 13.10 2.32 -17.44
CA GLU A 105 12.86 2.01 -18.84
C GLU A 105 11.50 1.29 -18.99
N VAL A 106 10.62 1.84 -19.81
CA VAL A 106 9.26 1.38 -20.05
C VAL A 106 9.13 0.81 -21.45
N SER A 107 8.64 -0.42 -21.57
CA SER A 107 8.41 -1.12 -22.85
C SER A 107 7.41 -2.26 -22.66
N GLY A 108 6.79 -2.72 -23.76
CA GLY A 108 5.83 -3.82 -23.71
C GLY A 108 4.56 -3.48 -22.95
N THR A 109 4.00 -4.44 -22.22
CA THR A 109 2.69 -4.34 -21.54
C THR A 109 2.76 -4.76 -20.06
N GLU A 110 3.94 -5.02 -19.51
CA GLU A 110 4.07 -5.42 -18.11
C GLU A 110 4.02 -4.18 -17.19
N PRO A 111 3.06 -4.10 -16.26
CA PRO A 111 2.98 -2.99 -15.31
C PRO A 111 4.22 -2.90 -14.42
N ILE A 112 4.56 -1.67 -14.05
CA ILE A 112 5.70 -1.37 -13.17
C ILE A 112 5.17 -0.62 -11.95
N GLU A 113 5.48 -1.11 -10.76
CA GLU A 113 5.19 -0.45 -9.49
C GLU A 113 6.48 0.02 -8.85
N CYS A 114 6.50 1.25 -8.37
CA CYS A 114 7.65 1.82 -7.72
C CYS A 114 7.23 2.81 -6.62
N GLY A 115 7.89 2.67 -5.46
CA GLY A 115 7.75 3.58 -4.35
C GLY A 115 8.95 4.53 -4.27
N PHE A 116 8.69 5.81 -4.03
CA PHE A 116 9.71 6.80 -3.72
C PHE A 116 9.14 7.90 -2.83
N ALA A 117 9.96 8.84 -2.40
CA ALA A 117 9.57 9.79 -1.36
C ALA A 117 8.36 10.64 -1.76
N ALA A 118 7.55 11.02 -0.76
CA ALA A 118 6.49 11.99 -0.98
C ALA A 118 7.07 13.33 -1.41
N GLY A 119 6.43 13.99 -2.39
CA GLY A 119 6.89 15.26 -2.92
C GLY A 119 6.26 15.61 -4.26
N ASP A 120 6.67 16.75 -4.77
CA ASP A 120 6.30 17.22 -6.10
C ASP A 120 7.42 16.89 -7.10
N TYR A 121 7.03 16.32 -8.24
CA TYR A 121 7.95 15.87 -9.28
C TYR A 121 7.56 16.42 -10.65
N MET A 122 8.56 16.73 -11.45
CA MET A 122 8.41 16.84 -12.89
C MET A 122 8.68 15.45 -13.49
N VAL A 123 7.79 14.97 -14.34
CA VAL A 123 7.99 13.72 -15.08
C VAL A 123 8.50 14.04 -16.46
N ASN A 124 9.68 13.54 -16.80
CA ASN A 124 10.27 13.59 -18.14
C ASN A 124 10.21 12.22 -18.80
N ALA A 125 9.95 12.19 -20.08
CA ALA A 125 10.00 10.97 -20.87
C ALA A 125 10.85 11.17 -22.11
N THR A 126 11.75 10.20 -22.38
CA THR A 126 12.69 10.23 -23.52
C THR A 126 12.62 8.92 -24.31
N VAL A 127 12.42 8.99 -25.61
CA VAL A 127 12.40 7.82 -26.49
C VAL A 127 13.82 7.28 -26.66
N LEU A 128 14.10 6.09 -26.14
CA LEU A 128 15.39 5.40 -26.24
C LEU A 128 15.54 4.61 -27.55
N GLU A 129 14.45 4.00 -27.98
CA GLU A 129 14.36 3.24 -29.24
C GLU A 129 13.05 3.68 -29.93
N LYS A 130 13.02 3.62 -31.27
CA LYS A 130 11.80 3.99 -32.00
C LYS A 130 10.58 3.32 -31.37
N ALA A 131 9.60 4.12 -30.95
CA ALA A 131 8.49 3.64 -30.13
C ALA A 131 7.12 3.89 -30.76
N ASN A 132 6.21 2.92 -30.52
CA ASN A 132 4.80 3.02 -30.88
C ASN A 132 3.96 2.42 -29.76
N GLY A 133 3.09 3.23 -29.14
CA GLY A 133 2.26 2.82 -28.01
C GLY A 133 2.02 3.95 -27.03
N THR A 134 1.57 3.57 -25.84
CA THR A 134 1.22 4.50 -24.76
C THR A 134 1.74 4.00 -23.42
N ALA A 135 1.81 4.89 -22.44
CA ALA A 135 1.91 4.51 -21.03
C ALA A 135 1.09 5.47 -20.17
N VAL A 136 0.46 4.95 -19.14
CA VAL A 136 -0.25 5.72 -18.12
C VAL A 136 0.49 5.60 -16.81
N ILE A 137 0.83 6.74 -16.21
CA ILE A 137 1.44 6.83 -14.90
C ILE A 137 0.38 7.35 -13.93
N SER A 138 0.04 6.57 -12.93
CA SER A 138 -0.95 6.88 -11.91
C SER A 138 -0.38 6.68 -10.51
N LEU A 139 -1.14 7.08 -9.50
CA LEU A 139 -0.83 6.79 -8.11
C LEU A 139 -1.70 5.65 -7.61
N ILE A 140 -1.11 4.73 -6.87
CA ILE A 140 -1.83 3.85 -5.95
C ILE A 140 -1.72 4.52 -4.59
N THR A 141 -2.81 5.13 -4.14
CA THR A 141 -2.81 5.89 -2.89
C THR A 141 -2.63 4.97 -1.69
N ALA A 142 -2.11 5.51 -0.59
CA ALA A 142 -1.97 4.75 0.66
C ALA A 142 -3.33 4.17 1.13
N GLU A 143 -4.44 4.87 0.83
CA GLU A 143 -5.80 4.38 1.12
C GLU A 143 -6.20 3.21 0.22
N GLU A 144 -5.77 3.19 -1.04
CA GLU A 144 -6.04 2.07 -1.98
C GLU A 144 -5.22 0.83 -1.64
N LYS A 145 -4.04 0.99 -1.01
CA LYS A 145 -3.22 -0.11 -0.51
C LYS A 145 -3.77 -0.73 0.77
N ASP A 146 -4.48 0.06 1.57
CA ASP A 146 -5.12 -0.41 2.80
C ASP A 146 -6.57 -0.82 2.50
N PRO A 147 -6.85 -2.10 2.24
CA PRO A 147 -8.19 -2.56 1.90
C PRO A 147 -9.16 -2.49 3.08
N TRP A 148 -8.67 -2.10 4.26
CA TRP A 148 -9.45 -2.05 5.48
C TRP A 148 -10.29 -0.79 5.61
N THR A 149 -11.61 -0.94 5.72
CA THR A 149 -12.51 0.18 6.03
C THR A 149 -12.43 0.53 7.52
N LYS A 150 -11.94 1.73 7.85
CA LYS A 150 -11.77 2.22 9.22
C LYS A 150 -13.11 2.68 9.81
N VAL A 151 -13.37 2.31 11.05
CA VAL A 151 -14.60 2.62 11.78
C VAL A 151 -14.30 3.02 13.23
N SER A 152 -15.33 3.45 13.99
CA SER A 152 -15.14 4.02 15.33
C SER A 152 -15.27 3.02 16.47
N SER A 153 -15.74 1.79 16.21
CA SER A 153 -16.01 0.80 17.26
C SER A 153 -15.96 -0.65 16.75
N ALA A 154 -15.75 -1.60 17.67
CA ALA A 154 -15.84 -3.03 17.39
C ALA A 154 -17.21 -3.41 16.79
N ALA A 155 -18.31 -2.86 17.31
CA ALA A 155 -19.64 -3.12 16.81
C ALA A 155 -19.85 -2.62 15.36
N GLU A 156 -19.24 -1.51 14.96
CA GLU A 156 -19.26 -1.05 13.58
C GLU A 156 -18.39 -1.93 12.68
N ALA A 157 -17.25 -2.41 13.18
CA ALA A 157 -16.39 -3.36 12.45
C ALA A 157 -17.14 -4.68 12.23
N ALA A 158 -17.75 -5.26 13.27
CA ALA A 158 -18.55 -6.47 13.18
C ALA A 158 -19.72 -6.33 12.20
N LYS A 159 -20.42 -5.20 12.24
CA LYS A 159 -21.51 -4.91 11.31
C LYS A 159 -21.03 -4.77 9.87
N GLY A 160 -19.92 -4.09 9.65
CA GLY A 160 -19.33 -3.89 8.34
C GLY A 160 -18.80 -5.19 7.74
N ALA A 161 -18.27 -6.07 8.57
CA ALA A 161 -17.76 -7.39 8.19
C ALA A 161 -18.87 -8.43 7.84
N GLY A 162 -20.16 -8.09 7.88
CA GLY A 162 -21.25 -8.99 7.52
C GLY A 162 -22.21 -9.29 8.66
N ASN A 163 -22.38 -8.37 9.62
CA ASN A 163 -23.16 -8.51 10.84
C ASN A 163 -22.70 -9.68 11.73
N MET A 164 -21.40 -9.76 11.91
CA MET A 164 -20.75 -10.70 12.80
C MET A 164 -21.23 -10.50 14.25
N GLU A 165 -21.55 -11.56 14.94
CA GLU A 165 -21.90 -11.52 16.37
C GLU A 165 -20.62 -11.58 17.22
N ASP A 166 -20.67 -11.04 18.42
CA ASP A 166 -19.67 -11.22 19.49
C ASP A 166 -18.20 -10.86 19.12
N PHE A 167 -18.01 -9.82 18.27
CA PHE A 167 -16.68 -9.23 18.13
C PHE A 167 -16.41 -8.26 19.29
N GLU A 168 -16.12 -8.83 20.45
CA GLU A 168 -15.75 -8.11 21.66
C GLU A 168 -14.25 -8.20 21.88
N VAL A 169 -13.59 -7.04 21.93
CA VAL A 169 -12.16 -6.94 22.20
C VAL A 169 -11.90 -5.97 23.36
N PRO A 170 -10.89 -6.22 24.20
CA PRO A 170 -10.64 -5.39 25.37
C PRO A 170 -10.14 -3.99 24.97
N GLN A 171 -10.48 -2.97 25.77
CA GLN A 171 -9.88 -1.63 25.61
C GLN A 171 -8.39 -1.61 25.95
N GLN A 172 -7.93 -2.58 26.74
CA GLN A 172 -6.53 -2.81 27.07
C GLN A 172 -6.22 -4.29 26.91
N LEU A 173 -5.23 -4.57 26.06
CA LEU A 173 -4.71 -5.90 25.85
C LEU A 173 -3.33 -6.00 26.49
N LYS A 174 -3.11 -7.01 27.34
CA LYS A 174 -1.80 -7.31 27.91
C LYS A 174 -1.21 -8.51 27.21
N ILE A 175 0.04 -8.40 26.80
CA ILE A 175 0.81 -9.49 26.17
C ILE A 175 2.23 -9.40 26.71
N ASN A 176 2.73 -10.48 27.26
CA ASN A 176 3.99 -10.49 28.00
C ASN A 176 3.96 -9.40 29.12
N ASP A 177 4.93 -8.51 29.11
CA ASP A 177 5.01 -7.39 30.05
C ASP A 177 4.48 -6.06 29.48
N LEU A 178 3.92 -6.06 28.25
CA LEU A 178 3.42 -4.87 27.59
C LEU A 178 1.91 -4.72 27.73
N THR A 179 1.47 -3.48 27.73
CA THR A 179 0.05 -3.11 27.68
C THR A 179 -0.20 -2.30 26.44
N PHE A 180 -1.17 -2.73 25.65
CA PHE A 180 -1.68 -2.08 24.47
C PHE A 180 -3.06 -1.50 24.76
N SER A 181 -3.33 -0.26 24.38
CA SER A 181 -4.56 0.46 24.71
C SER A 181 -5.17 1.11 23.46
N ASP A 182 -6.43 1.50 23.58
CA ASP A 182 -7.13 2.33 22.60
C ASP A 182 -7.10 1.75 21.17
N PRO A 183 -7.67 0.55 20.94
CA PRO A 183 -7.64 -0.10 19.65
C PRO A 183 -8.31 0.74 18.56
N ALA A 184 -7.71 0.79 17.37
CA ALA A 184 -8.37 1.24 16.17
C ALA A 184 -9.13 0.08 15.53
N PHE A 185 -10.32 0.36 14.97
CA PHE A 185 -11.21 -0.65 14.40
C PHE A 185 -11.32 -0.51 12.89
N SER A 186 -11.37 -1.65 12.23
CA SER A 186 -11.56 -1.74 10.78
C SER A 186 -12.23 -3.04 10.38
N TYR A 187 -12.66 -3.14 9.13
CA TYR A 187 -13.23 -4.38 8.59
C TYR A 187 -12.89 -4.55 7.10
N LEU A 188 -12.89 -5.80 6.69
CA LEU A 188 -13.04 -6.27 5.32
C LEU A 188 -14.34 -7.08 5.20
N ASP A 189 -14.74 -7.46 4.00
CA ASP A 189 -15.84 -8.40 3.81
C ASP A 189 -15.55 -9.72 4.53
N GLY A 190 -16.38 -10.07 5.49
CA GLY A 190 -16.26 -11.26 6.33
C GLY A 190 -15.24 -11.19 7.47
N VAL A 191 -14.52 -10.08 7.68
CA VAL A 191 -13.47 -9.97 8.69
C VAL A 191 -13.56 -8.67 9.48
N ALA A 192 -13.71 -8.73 10.80
CA ALA A 192 -13.55 -7.60 11.70
C ALA A 192 -12.14 -7.58 12.31
N GLN A 193 -11.58 -6.39 12.49
CA GLN A 193 -10.24 -6.19 13.04
C GLN A 193 -10.23 -5.14 14.14
N ALA A 194 -9.44 -5.41 15.19
CA ALA A 194 -8.95 -4.43 16.15
C ALA A 194 -7.44 -4.38 16.09
N SER A 195 -6.87 -3.21 15.91
CA SER A 195 -5.42 -2.99 15.88
C SER A 195 -4.98 -2.15 17.06
N TYR A 196 -3.99 -2.63 17.78
CA TYR A 196 -3.37 -2.00 18.93
C TYR A 196 -1.93 -1.66 18.62
N GLU A 197 -1.46 -0.50 19.06
CA GLU A 197 -0.08 -0.08 18.86
C GLU A 197 0.58 0.32 20.18
N SER A 198 1.84 -0.08 20.35
CA SER A 198 2.66 0.35 21.47
C SER A 198 4.12 0.49 21.01
N GLY A 199 4.56 1.73 20.82
CA GLY A 199 5.90 2.01 20.32
C GLY A 199 6.08 1.46 18.89
N ALA A 200 6.99 0.52 18.72
CA ALA A 200 7.31 -0.13 17.45
C ALA A 200 6.61 -1.49 17.26
N ILE A 201 5.53 -1.78 18.00
CA ILE A 201 4.83 -3.07 17.96
C ILE A 201 3.37 -2.84 17.69
N GLY A 202 2.84 -3.53 16.68
CA GLY A 202 1.42 -3.63 16.37
C GLY A 202 0.88 -5.02 16.73
N ILE A 203 -0.32 -5.08 17.30
CA ILE A 203 -1.08 -6.30 17.56
C ILE A 203 -2.40 -6.20 16.83
N TYR A 204 -2.71 -7.20 16.02
CA TYR A 204 -3.95 -7.27 15.24
C TYR A 204 -4.78 -8.43 15.74
N VAL A 205 -5.96 -8.14 16.24
CA VAL A 205 -6.99 -9.12 16.63
C VAL A 205 -8.03 -9.15 15.54
N ARG A 206 -8.24 -10.31 14.92
CA ARG A 206 -9.22 -10.48 13.84
C ARG A 206 -10.20 -11.60 14.17
N LYS A 207 -11.46 -11.40 13.78
CA LYS A 207 -12.52 -12.42 13.78
C LYS A 207 -13.10 -12.55 12.37
N ALA A 208 -13.28 -13.78 11.88
CA ALA A 208 -14.05 -14.07 10.66
C ALA A 208 -15.19 -15.02 10.93
N CYS A 209 -16.20 -14.96 10.07
CA CYS A 209 -17.31 -15.88 10.05
C CYS A 209 -17.33 -16.70 8.76
N GLY A 210 -17.54 -18.00 8.86
CA GLY A 210 -17.99 -18.91 7.83
C GLY A 210 -16.98 -19.22 6.73
N ILE A 211 -17.24 -18.78 5.52
CA ILE A 211 -16.63 -19.26 4.27
C ILE A 211 -15.18 -18.79 4.04
N TYR A 212 -14.69 -17.88 4.85
CA TYR A 212 -13.33 -17.33 4.73
C TYR A 212 -12.25 -18.20 5.37
N GLY A 213 -12.51 -19.50 5.49
CA GLY A 213 -11.72 -20.57 6.11
C GLY A 213 -10.24 -20.66 5.77
N GLY A 214 -9.55 -19.54 5.87
CA GLY A 214 -8.10 -19.42 5.81
C GLY A 214 -7.60 -18.58 6.98
N PRO A 215 -6.32 -18.68 7.31
CA PRO A 215 -5.72 -17.85 8.33
C PRO A 215 -5.87 -16.37 7.98
N MET A 216 -6.59 -15.65 8.83
CA MET A 216 -6.81 -14.22 8.68
C MET A 216 -5.65 -13.42 9.22
N THR A 217 -4.50 -13.75 8.74
CA THR A 217 -3.27 -13.03 8.99
C THR A 217 -2.62 -12.73 7.66
N ASP A 218 -1.95 -11.60 7.56
CA ASP A 218 -1.14 -11.23 6.41
C ASP A 218 0.15 -12.06 6.33
N ARG A 219 0.30 -13.03 7.24
CA ARG A 219 1.44 -13.93 7.32
C ARG A 219 1.13 -15.27 6.67
N ASP A 220 2.00 -15.74 5.80
CA ASP A 220 1.94 -17.13 5.33
C ASP A 220 2.44 -18.07 6.43
N LEU A 221 1.50 -18.77 7.08
CA LEU A 221 1.79 -19.67 8.20
C LEU A 221 2.78 -20.78 7.85
N LYS A 222 2.89 -21.15 6.56
CA LYS A 222 3.86 -22.17 6.10
C LYS A 222 5.31 -21.71 6.22
N ASN A 223 5.54 -20.40 6.35
CA ASN A 223 6.87 -19.84 6.50
C ASN A 223 7.38 -19.86 7.94
N PHE A 224 6.52 -20.18 8.92
CA PHE A 224 6.95 -20.33 10.30
C PHE A 224 7.56 -21.71 10.56
N PRO A 225 8.80 -21.77 11.08
CA PRO A 225 9.47 -23.05 11.36
C PRO A 225 8.90 -23.76 12.58
N GLN A 226 8.15 -23.08 13.45
CA GLN A 226 7.53 -23.64 14.63
C GLN A 226 6.01 -23.51 14.56
N HIS A 227 5.34 -24.63 14.87
CA HIS A 227 3.90 -24.72 15.08
C HIS A 227 3.67 -25.61 16.30
N TRP A 228 2.88 -25.13 17.28
CA TRP A 228 2.53 -25.88 18.48
C TRP A 228 1.15 -25.46 18.97
N THR A 229 0.55 -26.31 19.81
CA THR A 229 -0.63 -25.96 20.58
C THR A 229 -0.22 -25.53 21.97
N GLN A 230 -0.89 -24.51 22.52
CA GLN A 230 -0.67 -24.01 23.88
C GLN A 230 -2.01 -23.95 24.62
N GLN A 231 -2.05 -24.48 25.84
CA GLN A 231 -3.20 -24.32 26.74
C GLN A 231 -3.24 -22.87 27.25
N VAL A 232 -4.45 -22.32 27.29
CA VAL A 232 -4.75 -20.99 27.81
C VAL A 232 -5.78 -21.19 28.92
N GLY A 233 -5.60 -20.51 30.07
CA GLY A 233 -6.50 -20.68 31.21
C GLY A 233 -6.35 -22.01 31.96
N ASP A 234 -7.37 -22.32 32.74
CA ASP A 234 -7.39 -23.46 33.66
C ASP A 234 -7.98 -24.73 33.06
N ASP A 235 -8.78 -24.63 31.97
CA ASP A 235 -9.39 -25.79 31.31
C ASP A 235 -8.39 -26.45 30.35
N ALA A 236 -8.35 -27.76 30.34
CA ALA A 236 -7.43 -28.54 29.50
C ALA A 236 -7.84 -28.54 28.02
N ASP A 237 -9.08 -28.24 27.72
CA ASP A 237 -9.62 -28.20 26.36
C ASP A 237 -9.46 -26.81 25.71
N ASP A 238 -9.11 -25.77 26.51
CA ASP A 238 -8.86 -24.41 26.04
C ASP A 238 -7.44 -24.32 25.45
N VAL A 239 -7.35 -24.63 24.18
CA VAL A 239 -6.08 -24.66 23.45
C VAL A 239 -6.12 -23.76 22.23
N VAL A 240 -4.99 -23.12 21.96
CA VAL A 240 -4.76 -22.31 20.77
C VAL A 240 -3.63 -22.85 19.93
N ASP A 241 -3.71 -22.66 18.62
CA ASP A 241 -2.62 -22.92 17.69
C ASP A 241 -1.67 -21.74 17.59
N CYS A 242 -0.39 -21.99 17.79
CA CYS A 242 0.68 -20.99 17.81
C CYS A 242 1.67 -21.21 16.67
N TYR A 243 2.03 -20.14 15.98
CA TYR A 243 3.01 -20.13 14.90
C TYR A 243 4.08 -19.07 15.19
N GLY A 244 5.35 -19.42 15.05
CA GLY A 244 6.44 -18.49 15.34
C GLY A 244 7.80 -18.95 14.81
N MET A 245 8.80 -18.11 15.02
CA MET A 245 10.19 -18.41 14.67
C MET A 245 10.83 -19.34 15.69
N GLU A 246 10.44 -19.22 16.95
CA GLU A 246 10.90 -20.04 18.07
C GLU A 246 9.68 -20.55 18.85
N LYS A 247 9.82 -21.71 19.50
CA LYS A 247 8.77 -22.26 20.36
C LYS A 247 8.57 -21.35 21.58
N ASP A 248 7.32 -21.22 22.02
CA ASP A 248 6.89 -20.35 23.12
C ASP A 248 7.03 -18.83 22.83
N SER A 249 7.20 -18.49 21.54
CA SER A 249 7.30 -17.11 21.03
C SER A 249 6.46 -16.98 19.76
N ALA A 250 5.13 -16.90 19.92
CA ALA A 250 4.19 -16.90 18.82
C ALA A 250 4.14 -15.53 18.12
N ILE A 251 4.17 -15.54 16.80
CA ILE A 251 3.86 -14.40 15.94
C ILE A 251 2.38 -14.39 15.57
N VAL A 252 1.79 -15.58 15.43
CA VAL A 252 0.37 -15.77 15.17
C VAL A 252 -0.20 -16.77 16.17
N ILE A 253 -1.33 -16.42 16.77
CA ILE A 253 -2.13 -17.26 17.65
C ILE A 253 -3.49 -17.41 16.97
N GLN A 254 -4.04 -18.62 16.91
CA GLN A 254 -5.32 -18.91 16.25
C GLN A 254 -6.17 -19.85 17.09
N TRP A 255 -7.50 -19.65 17.06
CA TRP A 255 -8.48 -20.55 17.66
C TRP A 255 -9.85 -20.40 16.99
N GLY A 256 -10.76 -21.29 17.31
CA GLY A 256 -12.11 -21.33 16.76
C GLY A 256 -12.32 -22.51 15.81
N ASP A 257 -13.43 -22.48 15.10
CA ASP A 257 -13.86 -23.54 14.21
C ASP A 257 -14.14 -22.99 12.79
N THR A 258 -14.89 -23.76 11.99
CA THR A 258 -15.27 -23.37 10.63
C THR A 258 -16.35 -22.28 10.55
N GLU A 259 -17.04 -22.01 11.64
CA GLU A 259 -18.10 -21.01 11.71
C GLU A 259 -17.58 -19.68 12.26
N GLU A 260 -16.69 -19.74 13.25
CA GLU A 260 -16.07 -18.58 13.88
C GLU A 260 -14.57 -18.83 14.12
N PHE A 261 -13.76 -17.94 13.59
CA PHE A 261 -12.33 -18.10 13.65
C PHE A 261 -11.64 -16.81 14.08
N TYR A 262 -10.75 -16.91 15.05
CA TYR A 262 -9.99 -15.78 15.58
C TYR A 262 -8.50 -15.89 15.28
N THR A 263 -7.86 -14.75 15.10
CA THR A 263 -6.39 -14.64 15.07
C THR A 263 -5.91 -13.46 15.90
N VAL A 264 -4.79 -13.64 16.57
CA VAL A 264 -3.96 -12.56 17.11
C VAL A 264 -2.62 -12.61 16.41
N THR A 265 -2.26 -11.52 15.75
CA THR A 265 -0.99 -11.43 15.01
C THR A 265 -0.18 -10.28 15.56
N SER A 266 1.11 -10.50 15.81
CA SER A 266 2.06 -9.44 16.15
C SER A 266 2.84 -8.98 14.92
N GLN A 267 3.15 -7.69 14.87
CA GLN A 267 3.98 -7.09 13.83
C GLN A 267 4.89 -6.04 14.45
N GLY A 268 6.18 -6.13 14.20
CA GLY A 268 7.14 -5.08 14.53
C GLY A 268 7.12 -3.99 13.45
N LEU A 269 6.95 -2.75 13.86
CA LEU A 269 7.09 -1.57 13.01
C LEU A 269 8.59 -1.31 12.83
N GLY A 270 9.17 -1.81 11.75
CA GLY A 270 10.62 -1.70 11.49
C GLY A 270 11.31 -3.01 11.15
N GLY A 271 10.52 -4.10 10.97
CA GLY A 271 11.00 -5.40 10.49
C GLY A 271 11.52 -6.35 11.59
N GLU A 272 11.46 -5.96 12.85
CA GLU A 272 11.68 -6.90 13.97
C GLU A 272 10.37 -7.60 14.33
N GLU A 273 10.42 -8.89 14.61
CA GLU A 273 9.27 -9.67 15.04
C GLU A 273 9.12 -9.59 16.56
N TYR A 274 7.88 -9.46 17.03
CA TYR A 274 7.56 -9.48 18.46
C TYR A 274 6.87 -10.79 18.81
N GLY A 275 7.58 -11.66 19.53
CA GLY A 275 7.04 -12.93 19.98
C GLY A 275 6.09 -12.78 21.17
N MET A 276 4.93 -13.42 21.08
CA MET A 276 3.91 -13.47 22.12
C MET A 276 3.95 -14.82 22.85
N ASP A 277 3.87 -14.79 24.17
CA ASP A 277 3.49 -15.98 24.95
C ASP A 277 1.95 -16.00 25.07
N ALA A 278 1.29 -16.97 24.44
CA ALA A 278 -0.17 -17.07 24.40
C ALA A 278 -0.79 -17.11 25.81
N ALA A 279 -0.11 -17.72 26.79
CA ALA A 279 -0.59 -17.73 28.19
C ALA A 279 -0.58 -16.36 28.87
N THR A 280 0.09 -15.35 28.29
CA THR A 280 0.11 -13.98 28.83
C THR A 280 -0.89 -13.04 28.17
N VAL A 281 -1.58 -13.47 27.11
CA VAL A 281 -2.60 -12.66 26.43
C VAL A 281 -3.85 -12.64 27.31
N SER A 282 -4.05 -11.55 28.03
CA SER A 282 -5.02 -11.41 29.11
C SER A 282 -6.50 -11.56 28.72
N TRP A 283 -6.79 -11.70 27.44
CA TRP A 283 -8.15 -11.77 26.92
C TRP A 283 -8.52 -13.15 26.37
N LEU A 284 -7.54 -14.02 26.09
CA LEU A 284 -7.80 -15.32 25.45
C LEU A 284 -8.68 -16.23 26.33
N GLU A 285 -8.50 -16.23 27.64
CA GLU A 285 -9.33 -17.02 28.57
C GLU A 285 -10.83 -16.64 28.50
N ASP A 286 -11.15 -15.40 28.16
CA ASP A 286 -12.53 -14.90 28.14
C ASP A 286 -13.29 -15.24 26.82
N VAL A 287 -12.57 -15.68 25.77
CA VAL A 287 -13.14 -15.84 24.40
C VAL A 287 -12.94 -17.23 23.79
N ILE A 288 -12.31 -18.17 24.50
CA ILE A 288 -12.09 -19.54 24.04
C ILE A 288 -13.25 -20.47 24.41
N ASP A 289 -14.18 -20.07 25.26
CA ASP A 289 -15.36 -20.82 25.73
C ASP A 289 -16.31 -21.28 24.61
#